data_b6e1c1b008f6f4bf1a65415f22db8260
#
_entry.id   b6e1c1b008f6f4bf1a65415f22db8260
#
_cell.length_a   1.000
_cell.length_b   1.000
_cell.length_c   1.000
_cell.angle_alpha   90.00
_cell.angle_beta   90.00
_cell.angle_gamma   90.00
#
_symmetry.space_group_name_H-M   'P 1'
#
loop_
_entity.id
_entity.type
_entity.pdbx_description
1 polymer ?
#
loop_
_entity_poly.entity_id
_entity_poly.type
_entity_poly.pdbx_seq_one_letter_code
_entity_poly.pdbx_strand_id
1 'polypeptide(L)'
;TEVKTGSDGTATLEHLLPIVYEVTEKYVPEPYLLDAPSQLITLYPNKDSDLYFVNHKKPSLTIEKIDSITGNPIKGAKFQIWYASNSTETGELNDLGTYFTDENGQIFLENVKDGWYKVTELEPASGYQIKEPATQECFIEAGASKTLTFENTPLSALIVYKYDSVTGEAVEGAVFQVKYLSGTSGTGGTVIGTYKTSVNGSFTVTGLEAGTYIVEELASDSGHVIDTAPQTAYISGNDQDVVELYFGNSPKGSLLIKKIDAFTREPLSDVQFFVTESDGTVVGDGNGYFTTDSAGTILIENIDPGTTLIVKETRAKDGFILDDTPQTAEIKAGQTVTLEFRNQPKGSLVINKLDSVTRNPLEGVEFEITYSDGSYVDTGNGSLSSKGLYYTDKNGQIMLSGITGTVVVTEIKTIEG
;
A
#
# COMPACT_ATOMS: atom_id res chain seq x y z
N THR A 1 -38.42 -3.83 30.52
CA THR A 1 -38.09 -3.57 29.10
C THR A 1 -36.60 -3.63 28.98
N GLU A 2 -36.10 -4.27 27.89
CA GLU A 2 -34.69 -4.30 27.54
C GLU A 2 -34.52 -3.52 26.24
N VAL A 3 -33.47 -2.71 26.19
CA VAL A 3 -33.08 -1.94 25.02
C VAL A 3 -31.58 -2.16 24.75
N LYS A 4 -31.15 -1.98 23.52
CA LYS A 4 -29.76 -2.04 23.12
C LYS A 4 -29.35 -0.70 22.54
N THR A 5 -28.18 -0.21 22.93
CA THR A 5 -27.59 1.01 22.37
C THR A 5 -27.22 0.83 20.90
N GLY A 6 -27.41 1.87 20.10
CA GLY A 6 -26.98 1.94 18.71
C GLY A 6 -25.47 2.13 18.56
N SER A 7 -25.02 2.34 17.33
CA SER A 7 -23.59 2.60 17.00
C SER A 7 -23.06 3.93 17.57
N ASP A 8 -23.97 4.84 17.92
CA ASP A 8 -23.68 6.12 18.59
C ASP A 8 -23.61 6.01 20.12
N GLY A 9 -23.81 4.81 20.67
CA GLY A 9 -23.83 4.54 22.11
C GLY A 9 -25.10 4.95 22.80
N THR A 10 -26.17 5.35 22.11
CA THR A 10 -27.44 5.80 22.69
C THR A 10 -28.57 4.79 22.55
N ALA A 11 -29.51 4.82 23.49
CA ALA A 11 -30.80 4.15 23.39
C ALA A 11 -31.88 5.08 23.92
N THR A 12 -32.94 5.31 23.15
CA THR A 12 -34.06 6.17 23.53
C THR A 12 -35.27 5.30 23.80
N LEU A 13 -35.93 5.58 24.92
CA LEU A 13 -37.22 5.01 25.33
C LEU A 13 -38.26 6.12 25.38
N GLU A 14 -39.30 5.94 24.58
CA GLU A 14 -40.39 6.93 24.49
C GLU A 14 -41.68 6.42 25.20
N HIS A 15 -42.60 7.32 25.47
CA HIS A 15 -43.94 7.04 26.04
C HIS A 15 -43.88 6.39 27.43
N LEU A 16 -42.84 6.69 28.20
CA LEU A 16 -42.73 6.22 29.58
C LEU A 16 -43.63 7.03 30.54
N LEU A 17 -44.15 6.36 31.59
CA LEU A 17 -44.90 7.03 32.64
C LEU A 17 -43.99 7.93 33.48
N PRO A 18 -44.50 9.04 34.03
CA PRO A 18 -43.72 9.94 34.89
C PRO A 18 -43.59 9.38 36.32
N ILE A 19 -42.71 8.39 36.48
CA ILE A 19 -42.40 7.72 37.75
C ILE A 19 -40.87 7.55 37.86
N VAL A 20 -40.42 6.89 38.94
CA VAL A 20 -39.02 6.51 39.13
C VAL A 20 -38.74 5.21 38.42
N TYR A 21 -37.66 5.19 37.65
CA TYR A 21 -37.13 4.01 36.98
C TYR A 21 -35.77 3.66 37.55
N GLU A 22 -35.50 2.37 37.67
CA GLU A 22 -34.15 1.82 37.84
C GLU A 22 -33.68 1.29 36.50
N VAL A 23 -32.50 1.76 36.08
CA VAL A 23 -31.87 1.35 34.85
C VAL A 23 -30.58 0.62 35.18
N THR A 24 -30.45 -0.60 34.70
CA THR A 24 -29.31 -1.47 34.95
C THR A 24 -28.72 -1.92 33.60
N GLU A 25 -27.43 -1.79 33.46
CA GLU A 25 -26.72 -2.35 32.33
C GLU A 25 -26.56 -3.87 32.48
N LYS A 26 -26.88 -4.64 31.47
CA LYS A 26 -26.82 -6.12 31.48
C LYS A 26 -25.70 -6.71 30.72
N TYR A 27 -25.15 -5.98 29.75
CA TYR A 27 -24.11 -6.45 28.83
C TYR A 27 -23.30 -5.27 28.32
N VAL A 28 -22.00 -5.48 28.21
CA VAL A 28 -21.05 -4.58 27.54
C VAL A 28 -20.25 -5.36 26.50
N PRO A 29 -19.89 -4.76 25.35
CA PRO A 29 -19.00 -5.42 24.39
C PRO A 29 -17.57 -5.50 24.94
N GLU A 30 -16.82 -6.48 24.48
CA GLU A 30 -15.37 -6.52 24.69
C GLU A 30 -14.71 -5.24 24.10
N PRO A 31 -13.68 -4.67 24.73
CA PRO A 31 -12.96 -5.13 25.94
C PRO A 31 -13.41 -4.43 27.25
N TYR A 32 -14.66 -4.10 27.41
CA TYR A 32 -15.16 -3.36 28.60
C TYR A 32 -15.62 -4.29 29.72
N LEU A 33 -15.59 -3.77 30.95
CA LEU A 33 -16.13 -4.41 32.16
C LEU A 33 -17.58 -3.97 32.37
N LEU A 34 -18.44 -4.90 32.79
CA LEU A 34 -19.77 -4.62 33.25
C LEU A 34 -19.70 -4.14 34.73
N ASP A 35 -19.26 -2.92 34.94
CA ASP A 35 -18.94 -2.36 36.27
C ASP A 35 -19.72 -1.09 36.59
N ALA A 36 -20.55 -0.60 35.68
CA ALA A 36 -21.39 0.54 35.93
C ALA A 36 -22.58 0.17 36.87
N PRO A 37 -22.78 0.87 38.01
CA PRO A 37 -23.86 0.57 38.92
C PRO A 37 -25.23 0.91 38.31
N SER A 38 -26.30 0.26 38.83
CA SER A 38 -27.67 0.67 38.54
C SER A 38 -27.90 2.12 38.89
N GLN A 39 -28.67 2.83 38.08
CA GLN A 39 -29.04 4.23 38.33
C GLN A 39 -30.54 4.40 38.45
N LEU A 40 -30.98 5.26 39.35
CA LEU A 40 -32.36 5.66 39.50
C LEU A 40 -32.60 7.00 38.80
N ILE A 41 -33.64 7.07 37.99
CA ILE A 41 -34.06 8.30 37.33
C ILE A 41 -35.56 8.57 37.58
N THR A 42 -35.90 9.80 37.90
CA THR A 42 -37.28 10.26 38.02
C THR A 42 -37.68 10.98 36.74
N LEU A 43 -38.70 10.47 36.06
CA LEU A 43 -39.24 11.14 34.87
C LEU A 43 -40.38 12.11 35.28
N TYR A 44 -40.42 13.24 34.60
CA TYR A 44 -41.44 14.26 34.78
C TYR A 44 -42.26 14.44 33.50
N PRO A 45 -43.55 14.84 33.60
CA PRO A 45 -44.39 15.05 32.43
C PRO A 45 -43.77 16.07 31.45
N ASN A 46 -43.76 15.76 30.17
CA ASN A 46 -43.28 16.63 29.10
C ASN A 46 -41.82 17.10 29.25
N LYS A 47 -40.97 16.26 29.85
CA LYS A 47 -39.56 16.57 30.04
C LYS A 47 -38.68 15.36 29.71
N ASP A 48 -37.71 15.57 28.85
CA ASP A 48 -36.68 14.57 28.55
C ASP A 48 -35.65 14.50 29.68
N SER A 49 -35.07 13.33 29.86
CA SER A 49 -34.06 13.08 30.89
C SER A 49 -33.03 12.09 30.37
N ASP A 50 -31.74 12.36 30.62
CA ASP A 50 -30.62 11.55 30.18
C ASP A 50 -29.97 10.83 31.35
N LEU A 51 -29.50 9.62 31.10
CA LEU A 51 -28.61 8.82 31.94
C LEU A 51 -27.34 8.49 31.25
N TYR A 52 -26.22 8.50 31.97
CA TYR A 52 -24.91 8.15 31.43
C TYR A 52 -24.34 6.97 32.21
N PHE A 53 -24.03 5.90 31.50
CA PHE A 53 -23.27 4.75 31.99
C PHE A 53 -21.86 4.82 31.44
N VAL A 54 -20.85 4.68 32.30
CA VAL A 54 -19.44 4.72 31.95
C VAL A 54 -18.81 3.41 32.39
N ASN A 55 -18.24 2.67 31.44
CA ASN A 55 -17.57 1.39 31.68
C ASN A 55 -16.07 1.53 31.49
N HIS A 56 -15.29 0.83 32.30
CA HIS A 56 -13.86 0.77 32.19
C HIS A 56 -13.45 -0.37 31.23
N LYS A 57 -12.36 -0.17 30.52
CA LYS A 57 -11.73 -1.29 29.80
C LYS A 57 -11.17 -2.30 30.79
N LYS A 58 -11.10 -3.57 30.38
CA LYS A 58 -10.40 -4.60 31.17
C LYS A 58 -8.93 -4.19 31.32
N PRO A 59 -8.40 -4.13 32.53
CA PRO A 59 -6.99 -3.83 32.72
C PRO A 59 -6.12 -4.97 32.21
N SER A 60 -4.94 -4.65 31.68
CA SER A 60 -4.00 -5.64 31.16
C SER A 60 -2.54 -5.32 31.49
N LEU A 61 -1.72 -6.35 31.57
CA LEU A 61 -0.28 -6.26 31.65
C LEU A 61 0.34 -6.97 30.45
N THR A 62 1.12 -6.22 29.68
CA THR A 62 1.96 -6.78 28.60
C THR A 62 3.41 -6.73 29.03
N ILE A 63 4.13 -7.82 28.85
CA ILE A 63 5.58 -7.89 28.97
C ILE A 63 6.12 -8.08 27.56
N GLU A 64 6.98 -7.19 27.13
CA GLU A 64 7.66 -7.26 25.84
C GLU A 64 9.13 -7.60 26.05
N LYS A 65 9.60 -8.60 25.33
CA LYS A 65 10.99 -9.03 25.33
C LYS A 65 11.61 -8.77 23.98
N ILE A 66 12.67 -7.96 23.98
CA ILE A 66 13.33 -7.55 22.74
C ILE A 66 14.84 -7.75 22.80
N ASP A 67 15.44 -7.89 21.61
CA ASP A 67 16.89 -7.86 21.39
C ASP A 67 17.40 -6.44 21.59
N SER A 68 18.41 -6.27 22.45
CA SER A 68 18.93 -4.96 22.83
C SER A 68 19.69 -4.21 21.71
N ILE A 69 20.01 -4.90 20.62
CA ILE A 69 20.71 -4.34 19.47
C ILE A 69 19.73 -4.03 18.34
N THR A 70 18.91 -5.00 17.97
CA THR A 70 18.01 -4.89 16.82
C THR A 70 16.60 -4.40 17.16
N GLY A 71 16.19 -4.50 18.43
CA GLY A 71 14.82 -4.26 18.87
C GLY A 71 13.84 -5.36 18.45
N ASN A 72 14.31 -6.44 17.86
CA ASN A 72 13.46 -7.56 17.45
C ASN A 72 12.86 -8.30 18.64
N PRO A 73 11.64 -8.85 18.51
CA PRO A 73 11.03 -9.64 19.56
C PRO A 73 11.80 -10.93 19.83
N ILE A 74 11.87 -11.34 21.11
CA ILE A 74 12.55 -12.56 21.54
C ILE A 74 11.53 -13.52 22.17
N LYS A 75 11.39 -14.69 21.55
CA LYS A 75 10.60 -15.81 22.05
C LYS A 75 11.36 -16.62 23.09
N GLY A 76 10.65 -17.18 24.10
CA GLY A 76 11.14 -18.22 24.99
C GLY A 76 11.90 -17.72 26.22
N ALA A 77 11.97 -16.41 26.44
CA ALA A 77 12.46 -15.88 27.71
C ALA A 77 11.46 -16.15 28.84
N LYS A 78 11.94 -16.51 30.01
CA LYS A 78 11.14 -16.97 31.16
C LYS A 78 11.04 -15.87 32.20
N PHE A 79 9.80 -15.59 32.60
CA PHE A 79 9.48 -14.56 33.58
C PHE A 79 8.69 -15.11 34.76
N GLN A 80 8.93 -14.56 35.93
CA GLN A 80 8.10 -14.71 37.12
C GLN A 80 7.34 -13.42 37.35
N ILE A 81 6.05 -13.52 37.65
CA ILE A 81 5.15 -12.38 37.90
C ILE A 81 4.54 -12.49 39.29
N TRP A 82 4.60 -11.41 40.06
CA TRP A 82 3.94 -11.26 41.32
C TRP A 82 2.97 -10.07 41.33
N TYR A 83 1.98 -10.17 42.18
CA TYR A 83 0.99 -9.13 42.44
C TYR A 83 0.99 -8.74 43.93
N ALA A 84 0.86 -7.44 44.22
CA ALA A 84 0.61 -6.89 45.53
C ALA A 84 -0.45 -5.80 45.49
N SER A 85 -1.37 -5.80 46.45
CA SER A 85 -2.45 -4.79 46.52
C SER A 85 -1.96 -3.41 46.97
N ASN A 86 -0.87 -3.33 47.76
CA ASN A 86 -0.37 -2.11 48.33
C ASN A 86 1.01 -1.68 47.83
N SER A 87 2.02 -2.55 47.95
CA SER A 87 3.39 -2.26 47.60
C SER A 87 4.17 -3.57 47.35
N THR A 88 5.10 -3.53 46.41
CA THR A 88 6.01 -4.69 46.17
C THR A 88 7.15 -4.82 47.19
N GLU A 89 7.43 -3.75 47.92
CA GLU A 89 8.48 -3.76 48.96
C GLU A 89 7.99 -4.24 50.33
N THR A 90 6.79 -3.82 50.72
CA THR A 90 6.23 -4.05 52.08
C THR A 90 4.93 -4.83 52.09
N GLY A 91 4.32 -5.07 50.95
CA GLY A 91 3.10 -5.83 50.76
C GLY A 91 3.34 -7.34 50.68
N GLU A 92 2.28 -8.11 50.90
CA GLU A 92 2.29 -9.53 50.57
C GLU A 92 2.32 -9.77 49.07
N LEU A 93 3.37 -10.41 48.57
CA LEU A 93 3.51 -10.77 47.16
C LEU A 93 2.76 -12.06 46.85
N ASN A 94 1.76 -11.99 46.04
CA ASN A 94 1.04 -13.15 45.51
C ASN A 94 1.73 -13.59 44.23
N ASP A 95 2.19 -14.84 44.20
CA ASP A 95 2.80 -15.44 43.03
C ASP A 95 1.74 -15.74 41.97
N LEU A 96 1.86 -15.12 40.79
CA LEU A 96 0.98 -15.38 39.67
C LEU A 96 1.52 -16.49 38.74
N GLY A 97 2.73 -16.94 38.96
CA GLY A 97 3.36 -18.01 38.20
C GLY A 97 4.45 -17.56 37.21
N THR A 98 4.94 -18.56 36.51
CA THR A 98 5.98 -18.40 35.48
C THR A 98 5.38 -18.41 34.08
N TYR A 99 5.89 -17.55 33.24
CA TYR A 99 5.44 -17.36 31.86
C TYR A 99 6.62 -17.34 30.90
N PHE A 100 6.37 -17.68 29.64
CA PHE A 100 7.35 -17.58 28.56
C PHE A 100 6.86 -16.64 27.48
N THR A 101 7.77 -15.87 26.89
CA THR A 101 7.42 -15.01 25.75
C THR A 101 7.09 -15.84 24.51
N ASP A 102 6.05 -15.40 23.80
CA ASP A 102 5.54 -16.02 22.57
C ASP A 102 6.38 -15.63 21.31
N GLU A 103 5.87 -15.95 20.12
CA GLU A 103 6.51 -15.63 18.83
C GLU A 103 6.69 -14.13 18.59
N ASN A 104 5.87 -13.30 19.24
CA ASN A 104 5.93 -11.84 19.17
C ASN A 104 6.79 -11.25 20.30
N GLY A 105 7.49 -12.09 21.07
CA GLY A 105 8.25 -11.67 22.23
C GLY A 105 7.37 -11.21 23.40
N GLN A 106 6.11 -11.61 23.45
CA GLN A 106 5.15 -11.07 24.41
C GLN A 106 4.61 -12.10 25.40
N ILE A 107 4.33 -11.62 26.62
CA ILE A 107 3.44 -12.25 27.59
C ILE A 107 2.29 -11.25 27.80
N PHE A 108 1.06 -11.69 27.55
CA PHE A 108 -0.13 -10.85 27.71
C PHE A 108 -1.03 -11.42 28.81
N LEU A 109 -1.25 -10.63 29.86
CA LEU A 109 -2.18 -10.93 30.94
C LEU A 109 -3.38 -10.01 30.84
N GLU A 110 -4.52 -10.60 30.53
CA GLU A 110 -5.79 -9.90 30.44
C GLU A 110 -6.54 -9.94 31.77
N ASN A 111 -7.33 -8.92 32.04
CA ASN A 111 -8.24 -8.86 33.17
C ASN A 111 -7.50 -8.95 34.53
N VAL A 112 -6.36 -8.27 34.59
CA VAL A 112 -5.53 -8.19 35.79
C VAL A 112 -6.20 -7.32 36.86
N LYS A 113 -5.86 -7.50 38.12
CA LYS A 113 -6.37 -6.64 39.20
C LYS A 113 -5.63 -5.32 39.23
N ASP A 114 -6.29 -4.25 39.69
CA ASP A 114 -5.61 -3.01 40.04
C ASP A 114 -4.63 -3.25 41.22
N GLY A 115 -3.47 -2.61 41.13
CA GLY A 115 -2.41 -2.79 42.13
C GLY A 115 -1.00 -2.84 41.53
N TRP A 116 -0.07 -3.29 42.35
CA TRP A 116 1.35 -3.39 41.98
C TRP A 116 1.68 -4.75 41.37
N TYR A 117 2.48 -4.70 40.32
CA TYR A 117 3.06 -5.88 39.66
C TYR A 117 4.57 -5.80 39.70
N LYS A 118 5.20 -6.91 40.10
CA LYS A 118 6.63 -7.12 40.02
C LYS A 118 6.88 -8.23 39.01
N VAL A 119 7.71 -7.94 38.01
CA VAL A 119 8.05 -8.83 36.93
C VAL A 119 9.57 -9.04 36.91
N THR A 120 10.00 -10.28 37.01
CA THR A 120 11.44 -10.66 36.99
C THR A 120 11.71 -11.64 35.88
N GLU A 121 12.68 -11.34 35.04
CA GLU A 121 13.23 -12.31 34.10
C GLU A 121 14.09 -13.31 34.87
N LEU A 122 13.75 -14.60 34.78
CA LEU A 122 14.46 -15.68 35.45
C LEU A 122 15.53 -16.32 34.57
N GLU A 123 15.20 -16.51 33.28
CA GLU A 123 16.06 -17.14 32.29
C GLU A 123 15.94 -16.44 30.97
N PRO A 124 17.04 -16.07 30.31
CA PRO A 124 16.99 -15.48 28.97
C PRO A 124 16.62 -16.59 27.96
N ALA A 125 16.23 -16.16 26.76
CA ALA A 125 16.13 -17.10 25.65
C ALA A 125 17.51 -17.68 25.28
N SER A 126 17.50 -18.85 24.64
CA SER A 126 18.73 -19.50 24.20
C SER A 126 19.55 -18.57 23.29
N GLY A 127 20.86 -18.46 23.56
CA GLY A 127 21.78 -17.60 22.83
C GLY A 127 21.75 -16.11 23.25
N TYR A 128 21.07 -15.80 24.35
CA TYR A 128 21.02 -14.46 24.93
C TYR A 128 21.50 -14.44 26.39
N GLN A 129 21.87 -13.28 26.86
CA GLN A 129 22.07 -12.97 28.26
C GLN A 129 21.10 -11.89 28.71
N ILE A 130 20.69 -11.95 29.98
CA ILE A 130 19.83 -10.91 30.57
C ILE A 130 20.59 -9.57 30.58
N LYS A 131 19.94 -8.52 30.08
CA LYS A 131 20.40 -7.16 30.23
C LYS A 131 19.68 -6.50 31.41
N GLU A 132 20.44 -6.03 32.39
CA GLU A 132 19.84 -5.39 33.57
C GLU A 132 19.07 -4.10 33.22
N PRO A 133 17.97 -3.81 33.90
CA PRO A 133 17.47 -4.52 35.09
C PRO A 133 16.63 -5.77 34.73
N ALA A 134 16.95 -6.90 35.39
CA ALA A 134 16.16 -8.13 35.25
C ALA A 134 14.79 -8.08 35.92
N THR A 135 14.54 -7.07 36.75
CA THR A 135 13.27 -6.87 37.47
C THR A 135 12.74 -5.47 37.21
N GLN A 136 11.45 -5.40 36.87
CA GLN A 136 10.70 -4.14 36.76
C GLN A 136 9.41 -4.23 37.56
N GLU A 137 8.91 -3.06 37.99
CA GLU A 137 7.69 -2.93 38.76
C GLU A 137 6.78 -1.87 38.14
N CYS A 138 5.48 -2.09 38.19
CA CYS A 138 4.49 -1.09 37.76
C CYS A 138 3.23 -1.16 38.61
N PHE A 139 2.56 -0.04 38.69
CA PHE A 139 1.20 0.05 39.23
C PHE A 139 0.19 0.09 38.06
N ILE A 140 -0.82 -0.73 38.13
CA ILE A 140 -1.92 -0.77 37.18
C ILE A 140 -3.17 -0.23 37.87
N GLU A 141 -3.73 0.85 37.35
CA GLU A 141 -5.00 1.40 37.80
C GLU A 141 -6.18 0.61 37.21
N ALA A 142 -7.35 0.70 37.86
CA ALA A 142 -8.56 0.10 37.32
C ALA A 142 -8.84 0.57 35.89
N GLY A 143 -9.03 -0.36 34.96
CA GLY A 143 -9.27 -0.09 33.55
C GLY A 143 -8.05 0.31 32.72
N ALA A 144 -6.86 0.37 33.31
CA ALA A 144 -5.62 0.74 32.62
C ALA A 144 -4.88 -0.47 32.06
N SER A 145 -4.10 -0.25 31.00
CA SER A 145 -3.15 -1.21 30.43
C SER A 145 -1.72 -0.71 30.64
N LYS A 146 -0.81 -1.63 30.98
CA LYS A 146 0.62 -1.34 31.13
C LYS A 146 1.44 -2.29 30.30
N THR A 147 2.54 -1.77 29.75
CA THR A 147 3.58 -2.54 29.06
C THR A 147 4.90 -2.35 29.78
N LEU A 148 5.59 -3.44 30.03
CA LEU A 148 6.97 -3.48 30.54
C LEU A 148 7.86 -4.09 29.47
N THR A 149 8.91 -3.37 29.07
CA THR A 149 9.86 -3.84 28.07
C THR A 149 11.16 -4.28 28.73
N PHE A 150 11.58 -5.51 28.43
CA PHE A 150 12.84 -6.11 28.87
C PHE A 150 13.72 -6.39 27.66
N GLU A 151 15.00 -6.13 27.81
CA GLU A 151 15.99 -6.36 26.76
C GLU A 151 16.91 -7.52 27.11
N ASN A 152 17.34 -8.30 26.11
CA ASN A 152 18.46 -9.24 26.24
C ASN A 152 19.54 -8.93 25.21
N THR A 153 20.80 -9.20 25.58
CA THR A 153 21.93 -9.04 24.67
C THR A 153 22.26 -10.38 24.01
N PRO A 154 22.36 -10.43 22.68
CA PRO A 154 22.72 -11.67 21.98
C PRO A 154 24.17 -12.06 22.27
N LEU A 155 24.43 -13.40 22.29
CA LEU A 155 25.74 -14.00 22.55
C LEU A 155 26.24 -14.75 21.31
N SER A 156 27.52 -14.57 20.94
CA SER A 156 28.13 -15.18 19.75
C SER A 156 27.19 -15.09 18.54
N ALA A 157 26.92 -13.87 18.11
CA ALA A 157 25.82 -13.59 17.22
C ALA A 157 26.28 -13.00 15.87
N LEU A 158 25.48 -13.31 14.84
CA LEU A 158 25.49 -12.64 13.56
C LEU A 158 24.19 -11.87 13.41
N ILE A 159 24.28 -10.57 13.16
CA ILE A 159 23.15 -9.71 12.88
C ILE A 159 23.20 -9.31 11.41
N VAL A 160 22.09 -9.43 10.73
CA VAL A 160 21.93 -8.99 9.34
C VAL A 160 20.94 -7.85 9.29
N TYR A 161 21.36 -6.76 8.68
CA TYR A 161 20.51 -5.59 8.39
C TYR A 161 20.24 -5.50 6.90
N LYS A 162 18.98 -5.31 6.56
CA LYS A 162 18.48 -5.10 5.21
C LYS A 162 17.88 -3.71 5.10
N TYR A 163 18.34 -2.95 4.11
CA TYR A 163 17.90 -1.58 3.93
C TYR A 163 17.74 -1.22 2.45
N ASP A 164 16.90 -0.21 2.18
CA ASP A 164 16.81 0.46 0.89
C ASP A 164 18.09 1.28 0.65
N SER A 165 18.79 1.00 -0.45
CA SER A 165 20.09 1.65 -0.75
C SER A 165 19.99 3.13 -1.12
N VAL A 166 18.77 3.65 -1.38
CA VAL A 166 18.52 5.06 -1.72
C VAL A 166 18.08 5.86 -0.49
N THR A 167 17.12 5.32 0.28
CA THR A 167 16.54 6.01 1.43
C THR A 167 17.22 5.68 2.75
N GLY A 168 17.89 4.53 2.84
CA GLY A 168 18.44 4.00 4.08
C GLY A 168 17.39 3.38 5.01
N GLU A 169 16.12 3.32 4.60
CA GLU A 169 15.05 2.75 5.40
C GLU A 169 15.16 1.23 5.48
N ALA A 170 14.67 0.66 6.60
CA ALA A 170 14.64 -0.77 6.83
C ALA A 170 13.72 -1.49 5.83
N VAL A 171 14.16 -2.66 5.32
CA VAL A 171 13.35 -3.51 4.42
C VAL A 171 12.92 -4.78 5.16
N GLU A 172 11.62 -4.90 5.40
CA GLU A 172 10.98 -6.05 6.01
C GLU A 172 10.79 -7.18 4.99
N GLY A 173 10.90 -8.42 5.46
CA GLY A 173 10.46 -9.58 4.69
C GLY A 173 11.48 -10.15 3.72
N ALA A 174 12.67 -9.59 3.60
CA ALA A 174 13.76 -10.17 2.83
C ALA A 174 14.21 -11.49 3.44
N VAL A 175 14.49 -12.48 2.60
CA VAL A 175 14.83 -13.85 3.01
C VAL A 175 16.29 -14.11 2.74
N PHE A 176 16.99 -14.60 3.80
CA PHE A 176 18.41 -14.90 3.77
C PHE A 176 18.69 -16.36 4.14
N GLN A 177 19.72 -16.93 3.56
CA GLN A 177 20.29 -18.19 3.99
C GLN A 177 21.64 -17.94 4.67
N VAL A 178 21.83 -18.53 5.85
CA VAL A 178 23.10 -18.52 6.59
C VAL A 178 23.71 -19.90 6.53
N LYS A 179 24.98 -19.97 6.08
CA LYS A 179 25.76 -21.22 5.97
C LYS A 179 27.02 -21.13 6.82
N TYR A 180 27.38 -22.20 7.53
CA TYR A 180 28.64 -22.35 8.26
C TYR A 180 29.71 -22.95 7.35
N LEU A 181 30.86 -22.31 7.26
CA LEU A 181 32.04 -22.83 6.58
C LEU A 181 33.05 -23.29 7.64
N SER A 182 33.16 -24.57 7.90
CA SER A 182 34.20 -25.10 8.81
C SER A 182 35.58 -24.91 8.18
N GLY A 183 36.23 -23.78 8.44
CA GLY A 183 37.67 -23.58 8.35
C GLY A 183 38.35 -23.70 6.99
N THR A 184 37.64 -23.88 5.88
CA THR A 184 38.23 -23.99 4.53
C THR A 184 37.51 -23.13 3.50
N SER A 185 38.28 -22.46 2.67
CA SER A 185 37.81 -21.76 1.49
C SER A 185 37.08 -22.70 0.52
N GLY A 186 35.77 -22.77 0.56
CA GLY A 186 34.97 -23.60 -0.34
C GLY A 186 33.52 -23.19 -0.36
N THR A 187 32.87 -23.32 -1.53
CA THR A 187 31.49 -22.95 -1.85
C THR A 187 30.45 -23.95 -1.32
N GLY A 188 30.61 -24.54 -0.18
CA GLY A 188 29.75 -25.62 0.28
C GLY A 188 29.61 -25.69 1.80
N GLY A 189 29.18 -24.59 2.43
CA GLY A 189 28.94 -24.56 3.87
C GLY A 189 27.67 -25.32 4.26
N THR A 190 27.64 -25.86 5.48
CA THR A 190 26.44 -26.43 6.09
C THR A 190 25.41 -25.32 6.32
N VAL A 191 24.17 -25.51 5.85
CA VAL A 191 23.09 -24.54 6.08
C VAL A 191 22.73 -24.53 7.55
N ILE A 192 22.85 -23.37 8.20
CA ILE A 192 22.44 -23.12 9.59
C ILE A 192 20.93 -22.87 9.63
N GLY A 193 20.43 -22.06 8.70
CA GLY A 193 19.02 -21.73 8.63
C GLY A 193 18.70 -20.77 7.50
N THR A 194 17.39 -20.55 7.35
CA THR A 194 16.82 -19.51 6.51
C THR A 194 16.07 -18.55 7.42
N TYR A 195 16.35 -17.27 7.26
CA TYR A 195 15.86 -16.20 8.14
C TYR A 195 15.17 -15.13 7.32
N LYS A 196 14.22 -14.45 7.94
CA LYS A 196 13.46 -13.36 7.33
C LYS A 196 13.66 -12.08 8.14
N THR A 197 13.86 -10.96 7.47
CA THR A 197 14.00 -9.66 8.15
C THR A 197 12.66 -9.23 8.76
N SER A 198 12.73 -8.69 9.97
CA SER A 198 11.60 -8.11 10.70
C SER A 198 11.25 -6.72 10.17
N VAL A 199 10.25 -6.09 10.78
CA VAL A 199 9.87 -4.69 10.52
C VAL A 199 11.05 -3.71 10.70
N ASN A 200 12.04 -4.05 11.53
CA ASN A 200 13.27 -3.27 11.72
C ASN A 200 14.33 -3.57 10.64
N GLY A 201 13.99 -4.34 9.62
CA GLY A 201 14.90 -4.73 8.55
C GLY A 201 16.02 -5.67 8.99
N SER A 202 15.87 -6.38 10.11
CA SER A 202 16.98 -7.19 10.65
C SER A 202 16.53 -8.57 11.14
N PHE A 203 17.50 -9.47 11.26
CA PHE A 203 17.38 -10.69 12.05
C PHE A 203 18.71 -10.98 12.78
N THR A 204 18.62 -11.74 13.86
CA THR A 204 19.77 -12.16 14.67
C THR A 204 19.87 -13.67 14.69
N VAL A 205 21.07 -14.19 14.48
CA VAL A 205 21.41 -15.61 14.69
C VAL A 205 22.38 -15.70 15.86
N THR A 206 21.98 -16.32 16.95
CA THR A 206 22.73 -16.38 18.22
C THR A 206 23.32 -17.77 18.50
N GLY A 207 24.23 -17.85 19.45
CA GLY A 207 24.83 -19.12 19.90
C GLY A 207 25.69 -19.79 18.82
N LEU A 208 26.32 -18.98 17.96
CA LEU A 208 27.11 -19.46 16.84
C LEU A 208 28.47 -20.04 17.31
N GLU A 209 28.87 -21.14 16.69
CA GLU A 209 30.22 -21.69 16.87
C GLU A 209 31.29 -20.85 16.20
N ALA A 210 32.54 -20.98 16.68
CA ALA A 210 33.67 -20.30 16.03
C ALA A 210 33.83 -20.76 14.58
N GLY A 211 33.93 -19.79 13.65
CA GLY A 211 34.12 -20.10 12.22
C GLY A 211 33.69 -18.99 11.31
N THR A 212 33.76 -19.25 10.01
CA THR A 212 33.30 -18.35 8.98
C THR A 212 31.91 -18.72 8.51
N TYR A 213 31.04 -17.74 8.41
CA TYR A 213 29.67 -17.86 7.92
C TYR A 213 29.52 -17.13 6.59
N ILE A 214 28.72 -17.67 5.69
CA ILE A 214 28.28 -17.01 4.45
C ILE A 214 26.79 -16.68 4.61
N VAL A 215 26.42 -15.47 4.24
CA VAL A 215 25.06 -14.98 4.21
C VAL A 215 24.71 -14.60 2.78
N GLU A 216 23.66 -15.19 2.28
CA GLU A 216 23.15 -14.98 0.91
C GLU A 216 21.69 -14.53 0.97
N GLU A 217 21.34 -13.47 0.23
CA GLU A 217 19.94 -13.09 0.05
C GLU A 217 19.29 -14.05 -0.97
N LEU A 218 18.15 -14.64 -0.59
CA LEU A 218 17.38 -15.55 -1.45
C LEU A 218 16.18 -14.86 -2.09
N ALA A 219 15.60 -13.89 -1.40
CA ALA A 219 14.46 -13.12 -1.89
C ALA A 219 14.39 -11.76 -1.20
N SER A 220 13.98 -10.75 -1.96
CA SER A 220 13.62 -9.44 -1.44
C SER A 220 12.10 -9.28 -1.41
N ASP A 221 11.61 -8.14 -0.90
CA ASP A 221 10.22 -7.74 -1.11
C ASP A 221 9.98 -7.41 -2.61
N SER A 222 8.72 -7.18 -2.99
CA SER A 222 8.36 -6.90 -4.38
C SER A 222 8.85 -5.53 -4.88
N GLY A 223 9.18 -4.63 -3.96
CA GLY A 223 9.58 -3.24 -4.27
C GLY A 223 11.06 -3.03 -4.51
N HIS A 224 11.90 -4.06 -4.30
CA HIS A 224 13.35 -3.96 -4.42
C HIS A 224 13.93 -5.00 -5.39
N VAL A 225 15.09 -4.67 -5.94
CA VAL A 225 15.90 -5.60 -6.74
C VAL A 225 16.81 -6.37 -5.79
N ILE A 226 16.76 -7.70 -5.87
CA ILE A 226 17.60 -8.58 -5.05
C ILE A 226 19.09 -8.38 -5.38
N ASP A 227 19.93 -8.28 -4.34
CA ASP A 227 21.37 -8.39 -4.46
C ASP A 227 21.82 -9.82 -4.05
N THR A 228 22.19 -10.61 -5.03
CA THR A 228 22.62 -12.00 -4.81
C THR A 228 24.08 -12.13 -4.38
N ALA A 229 24.82 -11.04 -4.21
CA ALA A 229 26.21 -11.06 -3.77
C ALA A 229 26.29 -11.51 -2.30
N PRO A 230 26.96 -12.66 -1.98
CA PRO A 230 27.06 -13.12 -0.61
C PRO A 230 28.05 -12.27 0.18
N GLN A 231 27.79 -12.14 1.48
CA GLN A 231 28.74 -11.58 2.44
C GLN A 231 29.22 -12.65 3.41
N THR A 232 30.42 -12.46 3.98
CA THR A 232 30.99 -13.37 4.95
C THR A 232 31.21 -12.71 6.30
N ALA A 233 31.00 -13.45 7.37
CA ALA A 233 31.28 -13.06 8.75
C ALA A 233 32.17 -14.11 9.43
N TYR A 234 33.11 -13.67 10.24
CA TYR A 234 33.91 -14.53 11.11
C TYR A 234 33.48 -14.35 12.55
N ILE A 235 33.04 -15.43 13.18
CA ILE A 235 32.69 -15.52 14.61
C ILE A 235 33.85 -16.18 15.32
N SER A 236 34.40 -15.53 16.36
CA SER A 236 35.55 -16.09 17.10
C SER A 236 35.15 -17.17 18.11
N GLY A 237 33.87 -17.28 18.45
CA GLY A 237 33.33 -18.14 19.49
C GLY A 237 33.43 -17.57 20.89
N ASN A 238 33.72 -16.31 21.03
CA ASN A 238 33.66 -15.58 22.28
C ASN A 238 32.21 -15.09 22.51
N ASP A 239 31.65 -15.29 23.70
CA ASP A 239 30.27 -14.95 24.05
C ASP A 239 29.93 -13.47 23.79
N GLN A 240 30.91 -12.57 23.76
CA GLN A 240 30.75 -11.17 23.47
C GLN A 240 30.86 -10.82 21.97
N ASP A 241 31.06 -11.81 21.09
CA ASP A 241 31.31 -11.61 19.68
C ASP A 241 29.99 -11.42 18.92
N VAL A 242 29.74 -10.19 18.46
CA VAL A 242 28.59 -9.84 17.63
C VAL A 242 29.09 -9.22 16.33
N VAL A 243 28.81 -9.87 15.21
CA VAL A 243 29.19 -9.40 13.88
C VAL A 243 27.95 -8.92 13.12
N GLU A 244 28.05 -7.73 12.56
CA GLU A 244 26.95 -7.12 11.77
C GLU A 244 27.28 -7.15 10.28
N LEU A 245 26.30 -7.54 9.46
CA LEU A 245 26.34 -7.47 8.00
C LEU A 245 25.21 -6.60 7.48
N TYR A 246 25.51 -5.81 6.44
CA TYR A 246 24.59 -4.84 5.88
C TYR A 246 24.32 -5.14 4.40
N PHE A 247 23.07 -5.36 4.03
CA PHE A 247 22.64 -5.63 2.66
C PHE A 247 21.71 -4.52 2.18
N GLY A 248 22.15 -3.76 1.16
CA GLY A 248 21.35 -2.71 0.56
C GLY A 248 20.77 -3.16 -0.77
N ASN A 249 19.45 -3.14 -0.92
CA ASN A 249 18.80 -3.36 -2.21
C ASN A 249 18.32 -2.06 -2.84
N SER A 250 18.44 -1.98 -4.15
CA SER A 250 17.95 -0.84 -4.91
C SER A 250 16.43 -0.89 -5.03
N PRO A 251 15.69 0.17 -4.67
CA PRO A 251 14.25 0.17 -4.87
C PRO A 251 13.92 0.22 -6.36
N LYS A 252 12.86 -0.47 -6.75
CA LYS A 252 12.33 -0.41 -8.11
C LYS A 252 11.74 0.95 -8.40
N GLY A 253 11.70 1.33 -9.66
CA GLY A 253 11.09 2.57 -10.12
C GLY A 253 9.77 2.34 -10.84
N SER A 254 9.21 3.41 -11.36
CA SER A 254 7.96 3.37 -12.12
C SER A 254 7.98 4.34 -13.31
N LEU A 255 7.09 4.06 -14.28
CA LEU A 255 6.81 4.93 -15.42
C LEU A 255 5.37 5.44 -15.34
N LEU A 256 5.20 6.75 -15.41
CA LEU A 256 3.92 7.42 -15.57
C LEU A 256 3.80 7.97 -16.99
N ILE A 257 2.88 7.45 -17.78
CA ILE A 257 2.52 8.00 -19.09
C ILE A 257 1.34 8.94 -18.87
N LYS A 258 1.47 10.18 -19.37
CA LYS A 258 0.39 11.19 -19.40
C LYS A 258 0.00 11.48 -20.82
N LYS A 259 -1.28 11.35 -21.12
CA LYS A 259 -1.86 11.63 -22.44
C LYS A 259 -2.82 12.79 -22.38
N ILE A 260 -2.55 13.80 -23.17
CA ILE A 260 -3.33 15.06 -23.18
C ILE A 260 -3.66 15.51 -24.61
N ASP A 261 -4.72 16.30 -24.72
CA ASP A 261 -5.04 17.10 -25.90
C ASP A 261 -3.98 18.19 -26.12
N ALA A 262 -3.45 18.30 -27.33
CA ALA A 262 -2.39 19.27 -27.67
C ALA A 262 -2.83 20.74 -27.52
N PHE A 263 -4.13 21.04 -27.63
CA PHE A 263 -4.68 22.39 -27.55
C PHE A 263 -5.26 22.75 -26.21
N THR A 264 -6.20 21.89 -25.70
CA THR A 264 -6.92 22.19 -24.47
C THR A 264 -6.14 21.79 -23.22
N ARG A 265 -5.15 20.90 -23.36
CA ARG A 265 -4.40 20.27 -22.27
C ARG A 265 -5.22 19.31 -21.39
N GLU A 266 -6.47 19.06 -21.77
CA GLU A 266 -7.32 18.11 -21.07
C GLU A 266 -6.80 16.66 -21.22
N PRO A 267 -6.98 15.80 -20.22
CA PRO A 267 -6.56 14.42 -20.28
C PRO A 267 -7.33 13.62 -21.33
N LEU A 268 -6.67 12.67 -21.99
CA LEU A 268 -7.27 11.79 -22.98
C LEU A 268 -7.28 10.34 -22.50
N SER A 269 -8.46 9.84 -22.18
CA SER A 269 -8.73 8.41 -21.88
C SER A 269 -8.79 7.58 -23.17
N ASP A 270 -8.73 6.26 -23.00
CA ASP A 270 -8.92 5.26 -24.07
C ASP A 270 -7.87 5.29 -25.19
N VAL A 271 -6.72 5.88 -24.93
CA VAL A 271 -5.55 5.87 -25.81
C VAL A 271 -4.69 4.67 -25.48
N GLN A 272 -4.33 3.87 -26.49
CA GLN A 272 -3.53 2.67 -26.31
C GLN A 272 -2.06 2.91 -26.62
N PHE A 273 -1.21 2.40 -25.72
CA PHE A 273 0.24 2.40 -25.84
C PHE A 273 0.78 0.98 -25.86
N PHE A 274 1.88 0.78 -26.59
CA PHE A 274 2.69 -0.41 -26.54
C PHE A 274 4.02 -0.06 -25.86
N VAL A 275 4.39 -0.82 -24.83
CA VAL A 275 5.57 -0.58 -24.00
C VAL A 275 6.48 -1.80 -24.02
N THR A 276 7.73 -1.59 -24.40
CA THR A 276 8.78 -2.61 -24.39
C THR A 276 10.04 -2.08 -23.71
N GLU A 277 10.90 -2.99 -23.31
CA GLU A 277 12.29 -2.67 -22.99
C GLU A 277 13.09 -2.44 -24.28
N SER A 278 14.29 -1.90 -24.14
CA SER A 278 15.18 -1.61 -25.28
C SER A 278 15.63 -2.85 -26.05
N ASP A 279 15.59 -4.03 -25.44
CA ASP A 279 15.89 -5.33 -26.08
C ASP A 279 14.68 -5.97 -26.77
N GLY A 280 13.50 -5.34 -26.68
CA GLY A 280 12.25 -5.82 -27.26
C GLY A 280 11.39 -6.66 -26.29
N THR A 281 11.82 -6.89 -25.06
CA THR A 281 11.02 -7.55 -24.03
C THR A 281 9.77 -6.73 -23.74
N VAL A 282 8.60 -7.37 -23.75
CA VAL A 282 7.32 -6.68 -23.46
C VAL A 282 7.12 -6.49 -21.97
N VAL A 283 6.57 -5.34 -21.59
CA VAL A 283 6.32 -4.98 -20.19
C VAL A 283 4.91 -5.37 -19.76
N GLY A 284 4.77 -5.96 -18.57
CA GLY A 284 3.49 -6.28 -17.92
C GLY A 284 2.75 -7.48 -18.51
N ASP A 285 1.64 -7.85 -17.85
CA ASP A 285 0.86 -9.06 -18.15
C ASP A 285 -0.01 -8.97 -19.42
N GLY A 286 -0.19 -7.75 -19.96
CA GLY A 286 -1.04 -7.44 -21.12
C GLY A 286 -0.32 -7.49 -22.47
N ASN A 287 0.74 -8.28 -22.60
CA ASN A 287 1.57 -8.31 -23.82
C ASN A 287 2.10 -6.92 -24.23
N GLY A 288 2.42 -6.07 -23.28
CA GLY A 288 2.95 -4.74 -23.53
C GLY A 288 1.91 -3.67 -23.87
N TYR A 289 0.62 -4.00 -23.95
CA TYR A 289 -0.43 -3.03 -24.27
C TYR A 289 -1.08 -2.46 -23.03
N PHE A 290 -1.12 -1.14 -22.97
CA PHE A 290 -1.74 -0.36 -21.89
C PHE A 290 -2.69 0.67 -22.48
N THR A 291 -3.76 0.98 -21.72
CA THR A 291 -4.75 1.98 -22.15
C THR A 291 -4.89 3.05 -21.08
N THR A 292 -4.95 4.33 -21.47
CA THR A 292 -5.10 5.43 -20.53
C THR A 292 -6.46 5.41 -19.85
N ASP A 293 -6.46 5.69 -18.56
CA ASP A 293 -7.64 5.83 -17.71
C ASP A 293 -8.38 7.17 -17.94
N SER A 294 -9.39 7.45 -17.12
CA SER A 294 -10.16 8.71 -17.19
C SER A 294 -9.34 9.97 -16.90
N ALA A 295 -8.22 9.82 -16.19
CA ALA A 295 -7.26 10.91 -15.93
C ALA A 295 -6.22 11.05 -17.06
N GLY A 296 -6.33 10.27 -18.14
CA GLY A 296 -5.38 10.25 -19.24
C GLY A 296 -4.03 9.63 -18.85
N THR A 297 -4.00 8.72 -17.86
CA THR A 297 -2.75 8.21 -17.32
C THR A 297 -2.63 6.69 -17.43
N ILE A 298 -1.38 6.23 -17.48
CA ILE A 298 -0.97 4.84 -17.27
C ILE A 298 0.19 4.87 -16.29
N LEU A 299 0.06 4.14 -15.16
CA LEU A 299 1.16 3.93 -14.21
C LEU A 299 1.65 2.48 -14.34
N ILE A 300 2.94 2.31 -14.58
CA ILE A 300 3.62 1.01 -14.62
C ILE A 300 4.64 0.99 -13.49
N GLU A 301 4.45 0.11 -12.52
CA GLU A 301 5.26 0.03 -11.30
C GLU A 301 6.18 -1.19 -11.30
N ASN A 302 7.06 -1.23 -10.33
CA ASN A 302 7.95 -2.37 -10.04
C ASN A 302 8.94 -2.70 -11.19
N ILE A 303 9.48 -1.67 -11.82
CA ILE A 303 10.46 -1.80 -12.91
C ILE A 303 11.86 -1.66 -12.33
N ASP A 304 12.75 -2.54 -12.72
CA ASP A 304 14.15 -2.52 -12.27
C ASP A 304 14.86 -1.23 -12.72
N PRO A 305 15.59 -0.55 -11.83
CA PRO A 305 16.34 0.66 -12.19
C PRO A 305 17.43 0.36 -13.23
N GLY A 306 17.65 1.32 -14.13
CA GLY A 306 18.52 1.17 -15.29
C GLY A 306 17.82 0.57 -16.51
N THR A 307 16.62 0.01 -16.37
CA THR A 307 15.81 -0.43 -17.53
C THR A 307 15.42 0.78 -18.37
N THR A 308 15.67 0.68 -19.68
CA THR A 308 15.21 1.67 -20.66
C THR A 308 13.95 1.17 -21.35
N LEU A 309 12.85 1.89 -21.16
CA LEU A 309 11.56 1.60 -21.79
C LEU A 309 11.38 2.40 -23.08
N ILE A 310 10.75 1.76 -24.06
CA ILE A 310 10.29 2.36 -25.32
C ILE A 310 8.76 2.36 -25.28
N VAL A 311 8.17 3.54 -25.39
CA VAL A 311 6.74 3.76 -25.31
C VAL A 311 6.24 4.31 -26.62
N LYS A 312 5.32 3.59 -27.28
CA LYS A 312 4.73 3.98 -28.57
C LYS A 312 3.22 3.97 -28.48
N GLU A 313 2.59 5.04 -28.95
CA GLU A 313 1.14 5.06 -29.13
C GLU A 313 0.73 4.17 -30.30
N THR A 314 -0.26 3.30 -30.09
CA THR A 314 -0.76 2.35 -31.10
C THR A 314 -2.19 2.65 -31.55
N ARG A 315 -2.97 3.34 -30.70
CA ARG A 315 -4.34 3.75 -31.02
C ARG A 315 -4.66 5.06 -30.30
N ALA A 316 -5.01 6.07 -31.06
CA ALA A 316 -5.51 7.34 -30.55
C ALA A 316 -6.96 7.21 -30.06
N LYS A 317 -7.42 8.17 -29.24
CA LYS A 317 -8.82 8.37 -28.92
C LYS A 317 -9.61 8.79 -30.17
N ASP A 318 -10.86 8.35 -30.28
CA ASP A 318 -11.73 8.79 -31.38
C ASP A 318 -11.80 10.32 -31.46
N GLY A 319 -11.70 10.85 -32.68
CA GLY A 319 -11.64 12.29 -32.91
C GLY A 319 -10.24 12.91 -32.83
N PHE A 320 -9.19 12.12 -32.57
CA PHE A 320 -7.80 12.57 -32.51
C PHE A 320 -6.91 11.90 -33.58
N ILE A 321 -5.80 12.58 -33.88
CA ILE A 321 -4.77 12.07 -34.80
C ILE A 321 -3.79 11.22 -33.99
N LEU A 322 -3.50 10.02 -34.48
CA LEU A 322 -2.47 9.17 -33.92
C LEU A 322 -1.08 9.81 -34.09
N ASP A 323 -0.32 9.90 -33.02
CA ASP A 323 1.11 10.20 -33.06
C ASP A 323 1.88 8.96 -32.60
N ASP A 324 2.39 8.19 -33.53
CA ASP A 324 3.09 6.95 -33.26
C ASP A 324 4.61 7.12 -33.04
N THR A 325 5.06 8.36 -32.85
CA THR A 325 6.44 8.67 -32.50
C THR A 325 6.79 8.10 -31.12
N PRO A 326 7.77 7.19 -31.03
CA PRO A 326 8.10 6.60 -29.73
C PRO A 326 8.88 7.58 -28.86
N GLN A 327 8.65 7.49 -27.54
CA GLN A 327 9.50 8.13 -26.54
C GLN A 327 10.18 7.06 -25.69
N THR A 328 11.32 7.41 -25.09
CA THR A 328 12.09 6.52 -24.23
C THR A 328 12.19 7.06 -22.81
N ALA A 329 12.22 6.16 -21.83
CA ALA A 329 12.41 6.49 -20.42
C ALA A 329 13.42 5.52 -19.80
N GLU A 330 14.47 6.06 -19.18
CA GLU A 330 15.36 5.30 -18.31
C GLU A 330 14.81 5.32 -16.88
N ILE A 331 14.52 4.16 -16.34
CA ILE A 331 13.95 4.00 -14.99
C ILE A 331 15.01 4.22 -13.93
N LYS A 332 14.70 5.01 -12.94
CA LYS A 332 15.59 5.35 -11.82
C LYS A 332 15.09 4.73 -10.52
N ALA A 333 16.02 4.32 -9.67
CA ALA A 333 15.74 3.73 -8.38
C ALA A 333 14.81 4.64 -7.52
N GLY A 334 13.69 4.08 -7.06
CA GLY A 334 12.73 4.74 -6.18
C GLY A 334 12.01 5.95 -6.80
N GLN A 335 12.10 6.14 -8.14
CA GLN A 335 11.51 7.31 -8.79
C GLN A 335 10.44 6.93 -9.81
N THR A 336 9.46 7.81 -9.96
CA THR A 336 8.49 7.76 -11.07
C THR A 336 8.98 8.65 -12.20
N VAL A 337 9.37 8.05 -13.32
CA VAL A 337 9.70 8.79 -14.55
C VAL A 337 8.41 9.11 -15.29
N THR A 338 8.24 10.33 -15.79
CA THR A 338 7.03 10.75 -16.49
C THR A 338 7.31 11.01 -17.96
N LEU A 339 6.51 10.42 -18.86
CA LEU A 339 6.44 10.77 -20.28
C LEU A 339 5.10 11.41 -20.59
N GLU A 340 5.12 12.53 -21.32
CA GLU A 340 3.91 13.23 -21.77
C GLU A 340 3.75 13.09 -23.27
N PHE A 341 2.59 12.56 -23.69
CA PHE A 341 2.21 12.43 -25.09
C PHE A 341 1.02 13.33 -25.39
N ARG A 342 1.01 13.93 -26.58
CA ARG A 342 -0.01 14.89 -26.99
C ARG A 342 -0.62 14.48 -28.30
N ASN A 343 -1.96 14.44 -28.41
CA ASN A 343 -2.63 14.26 -29.69
C ASN A 343 -3.36 15.52 -30.12
N GLN A 344 -3.34 15.79 -31.42
CA GLN A 344 -4.12 16.85 -32.03
C GLN A 344 -5.54 16.36 -32.31
N PRO A 345 -6.59 17.12 -31.94
CA PRO A 345 -7.94 16.80 -32.36
C PRO A 345 -8.07 16.94 -33.88
N LYS A 346 -8.85 16.04 -34.45
CA LYS A 346 -9.28 16.17 -35.87
C LYS A 346 -10.26 17.31 -36.04
N GLY A 347 -10.22 17.96 -37.18
CA GLY A 347 -11.11 19.05 -37.51
C GLY A 347 -12.53 18.62 -37.87
N SER A 348 -13.42 19.58 -38.00
CA SER A 348 -14.76 19.43 -38.58
C SER A 348 -15.00 20.45 -39.68
N LEU A 349 -15.85 20.09 -40.66
CA LEU A 349 -16.25 20.96 -41.76
C LEU A 349 -17.78 21.00 -41.81
N VAL A 350 -18.34 22.21 -41.88
CA VAL A 350 -19.76 22.42 -42.16
C VAL A 350 -19.87 23.15 -43.50
N ILE A 351 -20.57 22.55 -44.45
CA ILE A 351 -20.88 23.15 -45.75
C ILE A 351 -22.35 23.62 -45.67
N ASN A 352 -22.58 24.86 -45.98
CA ASN A 352 -23.93 25.45 -46.05
C ASN A 352 -24.26 25.79 -47.52
N LYS A 353 -25.29 25.18 -48.06
CA LYS A 353 -25.79 25.46 -49.40
C LYS A 353 -27.08 26.27 -49.32
N LEU A 354 -27.07 27.44 -49.92
CA LEU A 354 -28.18 28.37 -49.88
C LEU A 354 -28.56 28.84 -51.32
N ASP A 355 -29.82 29.13 -51.51
CA ASP A 355 -30.28 29.86 -52.71
C ASP A 355 -29.65 31.25 -52.76
N SER A 356 -29.20 31.67 -53.91
CA SER A 356 -28.46 32.94 -54.10
C SER A 356 -29.30 34.20 -53.88
N VAL A 357 -30.61 34.07 -54.07
CA VAL A 357 -31.56 35.24 -54.04
C VAL A 357 -32.31 35.23 -52.71
N THR A 358 -32.96 34.12 -52.38
CA THR A 358 -33.83 34.02 -51.21
C THR A 358 -33.07 33.70 -49.92
N ARG A 359 -31.82 33.21 -50.03
CA ARG A 359 -31.01 32.72 -48.89
C ARG A 359 -31.62 31.50 -48.16
N ASN A 360 -32.65 30.91 -48.75
CA ASN A 360 -33.21 29.69 -48.18
C ASN A 360 -32.23 28.51 -48.34
N PRO A 361 -32.21 27.54 -47.37
CA PRO A 361 -31.42 26.34 -47.48
C PRO A 361 -31.87 25.48 -48.66
N LEU A 362 -30.91 24.85 -49.35
CA LEU A 362 -31.15 23.94 -50.46
C LEU A 362 -30.81 22.51 -50.07
N GLU A 363 -31.83 21.65 -49.96
CA GLU A 363 -31.72 20.23 -49.67
C GLU A 363 -31.38 19.41 -50.93
N GLY A 364 -30.60 18.35 -50.77
CA GLY A 364 -30.34 17.35 -51.83
C GLY A 364 -29.28 17.77 -52.85
N VAL A 365 -28.54 18.84 -52.62
CA VAL A 365 -27.41 19.24 -53.47
C VAL A 365 -26.23 18.31 -53.21
N GLU A 366 -25.63 17.77 -54.28
CA GLU A 366 -24.55 16.80 -54.25
C GLU A 366 -23.17 17.45 -54.30
N PHE A 367 -22.31 17.08 -53.36
CA PHE A 367 -20.92 17.49 -53.29
C PHE A 367 -19.98 16.32 -53.31
N GLU A 368 -18.87 16.43 -54.02
CA GLU A 368 -17.71 15.55 -53.88
C GLU A 368 -16.68 16.23 -52.97
N ILE A 369 -16.22 15.47 -51.97
CA ILE A 369 -15.23 15.98 -50.99
C ILE A 369 -14.03 15.03 -50.97
N THR A 370 -12.87 15.58 -51.35
CA THR A 370 -11.59 14.84 -51.39
C THR A 370 -10.54 15.55 -50.56
N TYR A 371 -9.52 14.83 -50.19
CA TYR A 371 -8.28 15.44 -49.71
C TYR A 371 -7.46 16.01 -50.88
N SER A 372 -6.47 16.84 -50.58
CA SER A 372 -5.61 17.47 -51.62
C SER A 372 -4.82 16.48 -52.43
N ASP A 373 -4.64 15.25 -51.99
CA ASP A 373 -3.99 14.13 -52.72
C ASP A 373 -4.96 13.34 -53.60
N GLY A 374 -6.24 13.75 -53.63
CA GLY A 374 -7.27 13.11 -54.43
C GLY A 374 -7.96 11.93 -53.77
N SER A 375 -7.57 11.51 -52.55
CA SER A 375 -8.30 10.50 -51.78
C SER A 375 -9.63 11.01 -51.29
N TYR A 376 -10.64 10.13 -51.21
CA TYR A 376 -11.99 10.53 -50.75
C TYR A 376 -12.02 10.73 -49.24
N VAL A 377 -12.74 11.77 -48.79
CA VAL A 377 -13.03 11.97 -47.38
C VAL A 377 -14.13 11.01 -46.97
N ASP A 378 -13.82 10.15 -45.98
CA ASP A 378 -14.77 9.24 -45.36
C ASP A 378 -14.71 9.44 -43.84
N THR A 379 -15.81 9.95 -43.28
CA THR A 379 -15.86 10.29 -41.83
C THR A 379 -16.61 9.27 -40.99
N GLY A 380 -17.12 8.19 -41.59
CA GLY A 380 -17.88 7.15 -40.86
C GLY A 380 -19.23 7.57 -40.28
N ASN A 381 -19.67 8.82 -40.48
CA ASN A 381 -20.88 9.37 -39.86
C ASN A 381 -22.15 9.21 -40.71
N GLY A 382 -22.41 8.03 -41.26
CA GLY A 382 -23.76 7.62 -41.64
C GLY A 382 -24.42 8.22 -42.89
N SER A 383 -23.80 9.21 -43.54
CA SER A 383 -24.30 9.81 -44.82
C SER A 383 -23.36 9.46 -45.97
N LEU A 384 -22.91 8.22 -46.02
CA LEU A 384 -21.80 7.83 -46.87
C LEU A 384 -22.18 7.43 -48.25
N SER A 385 -21.57 8.06 -49.22
CA SER A 385 -21.22 7.37 -50.42
C SER A 385 -19.77 6.88 -50.34
N SER A 386 -19.51 5.66 -50.75
CA SER A 386 -18.17 5.05 -50.86
C SER A 386 -17.19 5.79 -51.78
N LYS A 387 -17.51 7.01 -52.23
CA LYS A 387 -16.79 7.81 -53.21
C LYS A 387 -16.67 9.29 -52.82
N GLY A 388 -16.71 9.64 -51.55
CA GLY A 388 -16.61 11.02 -51.08
C GLY A 388 -17.81 11.91 -51.50
N LEU A 389 -18.95 11.33 -51.87
CA LEU A 389 -20.16 12.04 -52.26
C LEU A 389 -21.07 12.28 -51.06
N TYR A 390 -21.51 13.53 -50.89
CA TYR A 390 -22.35 13.97 -49.78
C TYR A 390 -23.51 14.83 -50.29
N TYR A 391 -24.63 14.75 -49.59
CA TYR A 391 -25.85 15.49 -49.94
C TYR A 391 -26.22 16.43 -48.83
N THR A 392 -26.67 17.67 -49.17
CA THR A 392 -27.20 18.60 -48.20
C THR A 392 -28.50 18.11 -47.59
N ASP A 393 -28.65 18.27 -46.28
CA ASP A 393 -29.87 17.95 -45.54
C ASP A 393 -30.96 19.05 -45.74
N LYS A 394 -32.12 18.88 -45.06
CA LYS A 394 -33.23 19.85 -45.08
C LYS A 394 -32.85 21.27 -44.61
N ASN A 395 -31.74 21.41 -43.90
CA ASN A 395 -31.21 22.73 -43.51
C ASN A 395 -30.15 23.24 -44.50
N GLY A 396 -29.99 22.58 -45.67
CA GLY A 396 -28.97 22.87 -46.65
C GLY A 396 -27.55 22.63 -46.17
N GLN A 397 -27.34 21.68 -45.22
CA GLN A 397 -26.05 21.45 -44.57
C GLN A 397 -25.46 20.06 -44.85
N ILE A 398 -24.15 20.02 -44.96
CA ILE A 398 -23.33 18.83 -44.82
C ILE A 398 -22.40 19.05 -43.64
N MET A 399 -22.43 18.12 -42.64
CA MET A 399 -21.55 18.18 -41.48
C MET A 399 -20.60 17.00 -41.52
N LEU A 400 -19.32 17.26 -41.55
CA LEU A 400 -18.25 16.25 -41.53
C LEU A 400 -17.38 16.45 -40.28
N SER A 401 -17.07 15.40 -39.59
CA SER A 401 -16.15 15.42 -38.43
C SER A 401 -15.00 14.44 -38.67
N GLY A 402 -13.92 14.63 -37.94
CA GLY A 402 -12.77 13.76 -38.02
C GLY A 402 -11.87 13.99 -39.24
N ILE A 403 -11.92 15.19 -39.82
CA ILE A 403 -11.15 15.58 -40.99
C ILE A 403 -9.77 16.08 -40.57
N THR A 404 -8.74 15.76 -41.39
CA THR A 404 -7.38 16.25 -41.21
C THR A 404 -6.84 16.84 -42.51
N GLY A 405 -5.99 17.87 -42.42
CA GLY A 405 -5.33 18.45 -43.57
C GLY A 405 -6.25 19.30 -44.45
N THR A 406 -5.90 19.45 -45.75
CA THR A 406 -6.63 20.27 -46.71
C THR A 406 -7.63 19.42 -47.49
N VAL A 407 -8.86 19.87 -47.53
CA VAL A 407 -9.92 19.23 -48.33
C VAL A 407 -10.35 20.13 -49.48
N VAL A 408 -10.76 19.51 -50.59
CA VAL A 408 -11.36 20.14 -51.77
C VAL A 408 -12.84 19.79 -51.77
N VAL A 409 -13.70 20.79 -51.84
CA VAL A 409 -15.16 20.64 -51.85
C VAL A 409 -15.65 21.06 -53.23
N THR A 410 -16.26 20.15 -53.97
CA THR A 410 -16.76 20.38 -55.32
C THR A 410 -18.25 20.08 -55.39
N GLU A 411 -19.07 21.05 -55.77
CA GLU A 411 -20.47 20.82 -56.09
C GLU A 411 -20.56 20.09 -57.42
N ILE A 412 -21.15 18.90 -57.45
CA ILE A 412 -21.24 18.08 -58.67
C ILE A 412 -22.62 18.14 -59.28
N LYS A 413 -23.67 18.24 -58.46
CA LYS A 413 -25.05 18.27 -58.95
C LYS A 413 -25.89 19.20 -58.07
N THR A 414 -26.61 20.12 -58.74
CA THR A 414 -27.61 20.95 -58.08
C THR A 414 -29.00 20.32 -58.20
N ILE A 415 -29.96 20.83 -57.43
CA ILE A 415 -31.38 20.49 -57.58
C ILE A 415 -31.99 21.18 -58.78
N GLU A 416 -32.90 20.50 -59.50
CA GLU A 416 -33.69 21.11 -60.54
C GLU A 416 -34.73 22.06 -59.92
N GLY A 417 -34.66 23.34 -60.24
CA GLY A 417 -35.61 24.35 -59.81
C GLY A 417 -35.76 25.46 -60.79
#